data_7f887b73bddd12cf5fe62ec196fc0c54
#
_entry.id   7f887b73bddd12cf5fe62ec196fc0c54
#
_cell.length_a   1.000
_cell.length_b   1.000
_cell.length_c   1.000
_cell.angle_alpha   90.00
_cell.angle_beta   90.00
_cell.angle_gamma   90.00
#
_symmetry.space_group_name_H-M   'P 1'
#
loop_
_entity.id
_entity.type
_entity.pdbx_description
1 polymer ?
#
loop_
_entity_poly.entity_id
_entity_poly.type
_entity_poly.pdbx_seq_one_letter_code
_entity_poly.pdbx_strand_id
1 'polypeptide(L)'
;RDAQESRGLGDVYKRQEYGGAIGFQTGERVKVRGTADGEPSTRDTIYFNVATVVRDIAVGARLLIADGELELRVTDKTDEELMCEFVRGGTLRSRKSVNVPGMKIDLPSVTEKDRRFIEWAVKNDVDFIAHSFVRSAGDVHAVQEILDARGSNIKIISKIENQEGLDNIDEIVRITRNPYLF
;
A
#
# COMPACT_ATOMS: atom_id res chain seq x y z
N ARG A 1 15.79 6.51 9.41
CA ARG A 1 16.08 5.19 8.81
C ARG A 1 14.85 4.35 8.52
N ASP A 2 13.63 4.87 8.57
CA ASP A 2 12.39 4.11 8.35
C ASP A 2 11.45 4.82 7.35
N ALA A 3 11.99 5.44 6.32
CA ALA A 3 11.24 6.23 5.35
C ALA A 3 10.86 5.44 4.08
N GLN A 4 10.73 4.13 4.15
CA GLN A 4 10.34 3.32 3.01
C GLN A 4 9.15 2.44 3.37
N GLU A 5 7.98 3.06 3.42
CA GLU A 5 6.72 2.35 3.43
C GLU A 5 6.04 2.57 2.08
N SER A 6 6.14 1.56 1.22
CA SER A 6 5.40 1.50 -0.02
C SER A 6 3.90 1.50 0.30
N ARG A 7 3.13 2.36 -0.36
CA ARG A 7 1.69 2.38 -0.30
C ARG A 7 1.12 1.42 -1.31
N GLY A 8 1.02 0.17 -0.90
CA GLY A 8 0.06 -0.75 -1.49
C GLY A 8 -1.25 -0.67 -0.72
N LEU A 9 -2.11 -1.66 -0.88
CA LEU A 9 -3.37 -1.88 -0.13
C LEU A 9 -3.23 -1.86 1.40
N GLY A 10 -2.14 -1.37 1.91
CA GLY A 10 -1.77 -1.47 3.29
C GLY A 10 -0.72 -2.55 3.51
N ASP A 11 -0.08 -2.46 4.65
CA ASP A 11 0.88 -3.46 5.09
C ASP A 11 0.19 -4.59 5.83
N VAL A 12 0.72 -5.79 5.73
CA VAL A 12 0.41 -6.85 6.69
C VAL A 12 0.88 -6.40 8.06
N TYR A 13 -0.01 -6.37 9.04
CA TYR A 13 0.21 -5.68 10.30
C TYR A 13 1.44 -6.14 11.11
N LYS A 14 1.92 -5.25 12.00
CA LYS A 14 3.23 -5.25 12.66
C LYS A 14 3.55 -6.39 13.62
N ARG A 15 2.58 -7.19 14.07
CA ARG A 15 2.80 -8.26 15.03
C ARG A 15 2.37 -9.59 14.47
N GLN A 16 3.29 -10.52 14.43
CA GLN A 16 3.02 -11.94 14.23
C GLN A 16 3.24 -12.65 15.55
N GLU A 17 2.38 -13.59 15.89
CA GLU A 17 2.46 -14.37 17.13
C GLU A 17 3.75 -15.17 17.27
N TYR A 18 4.42 -15.48 16.16
CA TYR A 18 5.58 -16.36 16.11
C TYR A 18 6.80 -15.62 15.57
N GLY A 19 7.50 -14.87 16.39
CA GLY A 19 8.86 -14.38 16.08
C GLY A 19 9.02 -13.61 14.76
N GLY A 20 7.94 -13.14 14.15
CA GLY A 20 7.98 -12.25 12.99
C GLY A 20 7.89 -12.89 11.61
N ALA A 21 7.71 -14.23 11.48
CA ALA A 21 7.57 -14.89 10.17
C ALA A 21 6.64 -16.12 10.23
N ILE A 22 5.72 -16.24 9.28
CA ILE A 22 4.81 -17.38 9.14
C ILE A 22 5.04 -18.01 7.76
N GLY A 23 5.37 -19.30 7.73
CA GLY A 23 5.51 -20.05 6.48
C GLY A 23 4.16 -20.57 5.97
N PHE A 24 3.89 -20.40 4.69
CA PHE A 24 2.73 -20.97 3.99
C PHE A 24 3.15 -21.77 2.77
N GLN A 25 2.41 -22.83 2.49
CA GLN A 25 2.62 -23.65 1.30
C GLN A 25 1.59 -23.33 0.22
N THR A 26 1.92 -23.57 -1.03
CA THR A 26 0.96 -23.50 -2.14
C THR A 26 -0.20 -24.48 -1.88
N GLY A 27 -1.43 -24.01 -2.09
CA GLY A 27 -2.67 -24.73 -1.81
C GLY A 27 -3.20 -24.58 -0.38
N GLU A 28 -2.42 -24.01 0.55
CA GLU A 28 -2.94 -23.71 1.90
C GLU A 28 -4.02 -22.63 1.83
N ARG A 29 -5.02 -22.75 2.71
CA ARG A 29 -6.11 -21.78 2.82
C ARG A 29 -5.94 -20.93 4.05
N VAL A 30 -6.31 -19.66 3.93
CA VAL A 30 -6.20 -18.67 5.00
C VAL A 30 -7.33 -17.67 4.88
N LYS A 31 -7.74 -17.08 5.99
CA LYS A 31 -8.64 -15.95 6.03
C LYS A 31 -7.85 -14.65 5.89
N VAL A 32 -8.44 -13.66 5.22
CA VAL A 32 -7.91 -12.29 5.19
C VAL A 32 -8.97 -11.35 5.76
N ARG A 33 -8.58 -10.52 6.69
CA ARG A 33 -9.41 -9.51 7.33
C ARG A 33 -8.74 -8.14 7.27
N GLY A 34 -9.55 -7.09 7.28
CA GLY A 34 -9.07 -5.73 7.50
C GLY A 34 -9.06 -5.40 9.00
N THR A 35 -8.09 -4.61 9.44
CA THR A 35 -8.07 -4.10 10.82
C THR A 35 -7.58 -2.65 10.86
N ALA A 36 -8.16 -1.85 11.76
CA ALA A 36 -7.67 -0.52 12.08
C ALA A 36 -6.75 -0.54 13.32
N ASP A 37 -6.93 -1.53 14.21
CA ASP A 37 -6.32 -1.58 15.54
C ASP A 37 -5.07 -2.43 15.62
N GLY A 38 -4.80 -3.19 14.56
CA GLY A 38 -3.53 -3.85 14.44
C GLY A 38 -3.41 -5.21 15.08
N GLU A 39 -4.38 -6.04 14.83
CA GLU A 39 -4.31 -7.44 15.23
C GLU A 39 -3.16 -8.16 14.56
N PRO A 40 -2.46 -9.03 15.28
CA PRO A 40 -1.37 -9.81 14.72
C PRO A 40 -1.91 -10.87 13.75
N SER A 41 -1.26 -11.01 12.60
CA SER A 41 -1.55 -12.12 11.69
C SER A 41 -1.14 -13.44 12.31
N THR A 42 -1.97 -14.45 12.12
CA THR A 42 -1.77 -15.83 12.57
C THR A 42 -1.67 -16.76 11.36
N ARG A 43 -1.52 -18.08 11.61
CA ARG A 43 -1.56 -19.07 10.54
C ARG A 43 -2.95 -19.20 9.91
N ASP A 44 -4.00 -18.89 10.65
CA ASP A 44 -5.39 -19.01 10.18
C ASP A 44 -5.92 -17.72 9.57
N THR A 45 -5.41 -16.55 10.00
CA THR A 45 -5.91 -15.24 9.57
C THR A 45 -4.78 -14.25 9.34
N ILE A 46 -4.77 -13.66 8.16
CA ILE A 46 -3.88 -12.55 7.80
C ILE A 46 -4.66 -11.24 7.93
N TYR A 47 -4.10 -10.29 8.67
CA TYR A 47 -4.70 -8.97 8.86
C TYR A 47 -4.00 -7.92 8.01
N PHE A 48 -4.80 -7.18 7.22
CA PHE A 48 -4.36 -6.01 6.49
C PHE A 48 -4.74 -4.75 7.28
N ASN A 49 -3.90 -3.73 7.26
CA ASN A 49 -4.10 -2.48 7.99
C ASN A 49 -5.12 -1.53 7.33
N VAL A 50 -5.98 -2.04 6.48
CA VAL A 50 -7.10 -1.32 5.85
C VAL A 50 -8.39 -2.02 6.23
N ALA A 51 -9.18 -1.40 7.12
CA ALA A 51 -10.41 -1.99 7.66
C ALA A 51 -11.44 -2.32 6.56
N THR A 52 -11.46 -1.55 5.48
CA THR A 52 -12.44 -1.69 4.38
C THR A 52 -12.00 -2.67 3.30
N VAL A 53 -10.80 -3.25 3.40
CA VAL A 53 -10.20 -4.07 2.34
C VAL A 53 -11.09 -5.22 1.86
N VAL A 54 -11.80 -5.87 2.79
CA VAL A 54 -12.68 -7.01 2.48
C VAL A 54 -13.82 -6.60 1.57
N ARG A 55 -14.38 -5.39 1.77
CA ARG A 55 -15.54 -4.89 1.04
C ARG A 55 -15.25 -4.73 -0.46
N ASP A 56 -14.06 -4.25 -0.77
CA ASP A 56 -13.70 -3.81 -2.11
C ASP A 56 -13.12 -4.95 -2.96
N ILE A 57 -12.60 -6.01 -2.34
CA ILE A 57 -11.99 -7.14 -3.05
C ILE A 57 -13.04 -8.17 -3.49
N ALA A 58 -13.05 -8.50 -4.77
CA ALA A 58 -13.97 -9.47 -5.35
C ALA A 58 -13.45 -10.91 -5.24
N VAL A 59 -14.36 -11.89 -5.25
CA VAL A 59 -14.01 -13.30 -5.43
C VAL A 59 -13.30 -13.48 -6.77
N GLY A 60 -12.25 -14.30 -6.79
CA GLY A 60 -11.37 -14.49 -7.94
C GLY A 60 -10.20 -13.52 -8.01
N ALA A 61 -10.20 -12.42 -7.23
CA ALA A 61 -9.09 -11.47 -7.21
C ALA A 61 -7.78 -12.14 -6.74
N ARG A 62 -6.68 -11.59 -7.24
CA ARG A 62 -5.32 -11.98 -6.83
C ARG A 62 -4.79 -10.97 -5.83
N LEU A 63 -4.22 -11.46 -4.73
CA LEU A 63 -3.53 -10.67 -3.74
C LEU A 63 -2.03 -10.97 -3.85
N LEU A 64 -1.24 -9.98 -4.20
CA LEU A 64 0.22 -10.07 -4.29
C LEU A 64 0.82 -9.46 -3.04
N ILE A 65 1.53 -10.24 -2.24
CA ILE A 65 2.20 -9.79 -1.01
C ILE A 65 3.70 -9.79 -1.25
N ALA A 66 4.39 -8.76 -0.73
CA ALA A 66 5.83 -8.59 -0.87
C ALA A 66 6.27 -8.62 -2.36
N ASP A 67 5.69 -7.75 -3.17
CA ASP A 67 5.95 -7.64 -4.61
C ASP A 67 5.76 -8.97 -5.38
N GLY A 68 4.86 -9.83 -4.86
CA GLY A 68 4.53 -11.11 -5.47
C GLY A 68 5.39 -12.29 -4.99
N GLU A 69 6.20 -12.13 -3.94
CA GLU A 69 6.84 -13.27 -3.27
C GLU A 69 5.80 -14.29 -2.80
N LEU A 70 4.65 -13.81 -2.30
CA LEU A 70 3.47 -14.63 -2.02
C LEU A 70 2.31 -14.16 -2.89
N GLU A 71 1.52 -15.13 -3.34
CA GLU A 71 0.31 -14.87 -4.12
C GLU A 71 -0.85 -15.67 -3.56
N LEU A 72 -1.96 -14.99 -3.29
CA LEU A 72 -3.22 -15.59 -2.89
C LEU A 72 -4.28 -15.33 -3.94
N ARG A 73 -5.24 -16.24 -4.03
CA ARG A 73 -6.49 -16.04 -4.78
C ARG A 73 -7.66 -16.05 -3.80
N VAL A 74 -8.55 -15.09 -3.93
CA VAL A 74 -9.81 -15.06 -3.19
C VAL A 74 -10.73 -16.14 -3.74
N THR A 75 -11.09 -17.11 -2.92
CA THR A 75 -11.96 -18.24 -3.28
C THR A 75 -13.40 -18.03 -2.85
N ASP A 76 -13.60 -17.28 -1.75
CA ASP A 76 -14.92 -16.96 -1.21
C ASP A 76 -14.83 -15.68 -0.35
N LYS A 77 -15.98 -15.12 0.01
CA LYS A 77 -16.06 -13.83 0.70
C LYS A 77 -17.30 -13.76 1.57
N THR A 78 -17.16 -13.18 2.77
CA THR A 78 -18.25 -12.69 3.60
C THR A 78 -18.17 -11.17 3.75
N ASP A 79 -19.02 -10.57 4.56
CA ASP A 79 -18.95 -9.13 4.85
C ASP A 79 -17.71 -8.74 5.66
N GLU A 80 -17.11 -9.69 6.40
CA GLU A 80 -16.03 -9.44 7.34
C GLU A 80 -14.68 -10.05 6.93
N GLU A 81 -14.68 -11.07 6.06
CA GLU A 81 -13.46 -11.80 5.72
C GLU A 81 -13.45 -12.31 4.28
N LEU A 82 -12.26 -12.42 3.70
CA LEU A 82 -12.00 -13.15 2.46
C LEU A 82 -11.45 -14.52 2.80
N MET A 83 -11.95 -15.54 2.11
CA MET A 83 -11.34 -16.86 2.10
C MET A 83 -10.35 -16.91 0.95
N CYS A 84 -9.10 -17.19 1.24
CA CYS A 84 -8.03 -17.18 0.24
C CYS A 84 -7.30 -18.52 0.19
N GLU A 85 -6.74 -18.83 -0.98
CA GLU A 85 -5.85 -19.95 -1.18
C GLU A 85 -4.52 -19.46 -1.74
N PHE A 86 -3.40 -19.96 -1.21
CA PHE A 86 -2.08 -19.63 -1.70
C PHE A 86 -1.83 -20.25 -3.07
N VAL A 87 -1.77 -19.42 -4.11
CA VAL A 87 -1.30 -19.82 -5.45
C VAL A 87 0.22 -19.98 -5.43
N ARG A 88 0.90 -19.11 -4.67
CA ARG A 88 2.33 -19.17 -4.38
C ARG A 88 2.54 -18.99 -2.90
N GLY A 89 3.03 -20.04 -2.24
CA GLY A 89 3.43 -20.02 -0.84
C GLY A 89 4.78 -19.33 -0.63
N GLY A 90 5.16 -19.19 0.61
CA GLY A 90 6.42 -18.56 1.02
C GLY A 90 6.37 -18.14 2.48
N THR A 91 7.27 -17.24 2.86
CA THR A 91 7.37 -16.76 4.23
C THR A 91 6.76 -15.36 4.34
N LEU A 92 5.62 -15.26 5.01
CA LEU A 92 4.99 -13.99 5.34
C LEU A 92 5.72 -13.32 6.51
N ARG A 93 6.16 -12.09 6.29
CA ARG A 93 6.76 -11.23 7.32
C ARG A 93 5.89 -10.00 7.55
N SER A 94 6.07 -9.35 8.69
CA SER A 94 5.39 -8.09 9.01
C SER A 94 5.78 -6.97 8.03
N ARG A 95 4.89 -6.00 7.85
CA ARG A 95 5.10 -4.78 7.04
C ARG A 95 5.45 -5.07 5.57
N LYS A 96 4.85 -6.10 5.00
CA LYS A 96 4.97 -6.37 3.57
C LYS A 96 3.83 -5.70 2.82
N SER A 97 4.17 -5.10 1.68
CA SER A 97 3.21 -4.49 0.76
C SER A 97 2.19 -5.52 0.26
N VAL A 98 0.97 -5.08 0.06
CA VAL A 98 -0.08 -5.87 -0.59
C VAL A 98 -0.57 -5.11 -1.82
N ASN A 99 -0.62 -5.77 -2.94
CA ASN A 99 -1.17 -5.24 -4.18
C ASN A 99 -2.28 -6.16 -4.71
N VAL A 100 -3.34 -5.57 -5.25
CA VAL A 100 -4.44 -6.28 -5.91
C VAL A 100 -4.55 -5.79 -7.35
N PRO A 101 -3.91 -6.50 -8.30
CA PRO A 101 -3.91 -6.09 -9.69
C PRO A 101 -5.32 -5.94 -10.24
N GLY A 102 -5.56 -4.86 -10.98
CA GLY A 102 -6.85 -4.57 -11.63
C GLY A 102 -7.94 -4.02 -10.70
N MET A 103 -7.63 -3.78 -9.42
CA MET A 103 -8.56 -3.12 -8.51
C MET A 103 -8.17 -1.67 -8.25
N LYS A 104 -9.17 -0.80 -8.35
CA LYS A 104 -9.09 0.56 -7.81
C LYS A 104 -9.52 0.52 -6.35
N ILE A 105 -8.61 0.87 -5.44
CA ILE A 105 -8.91 0.96 -4.03
C ILE A 105 -8.89 2.42 -3.65
N ASP A 106 -9.99 2.84 -3.06
CA ASP A 106 -10.15 4.22 -2.60
C ASP A 106 -9.37 4.44 -1.29
N LEU A 107 -8.08 4.68 -1.46
CA LEU A 107 -7.19 5.04 -0.36
C LEU A 107 -6.88 6.54 -0.43
N PRO A 108 -6.81 7.23 0.70
CA PRO A 108 -6.44 8.64 0.72
C PRO A 108 -5.03 8.81 0.15
N SER A 109 -4.87 9.81 -0.73
CA SER A 109 -3.57 10.15 -1.35
C SER A 109 -2.51 10.51 -0.32
N VAL A 110 -2.91 11.12 0.79
CA VAL A 110 -2.05 11.51 1.91
C VAL A 110 -2.73 11.10 3.22
N THR A 111 -2.13 10.21 3.97
CA THR A 111 -2.59 9.86 5.32
C THR A 111 -2.12 10.89 6.35
N GLU A 112 -2.70 10.88 7.56
CA GLU A 112 -2.20 11.70 8.68
C GLU A 112 -0.72 11.45 8.99
N LYS A 113 -0.27 10.22 8.84
CA LYS A 113 1.14 9.86 9.01
C LYS A 113 2.01 10.53 7.95
N ASP A 114 1.57 10.51 6.69
CA ASP A 114 2.29 11.15 5.59
C ASP A 114 2.34 12.66 5.77
N ARG A 115 1.23 13.27 6.19
CA ARG A 115 1.19 14.70 6.51
C ARG A 115 2.26 15.08 7.52
N ARG A 116 2.40 14.31 8.60
CA ARG A 116 3.45 14.54 9.62
C ARG A 116 4.86 14.39 9.03
N PHE A 117 5.08 13.41 8.15
CA PHE A 117 6.37 13.24 7.49
C PHE A 117 6.68 14.37 6.51
N ILE A 118 5.69 14.85 5.75
CA ILE A 118 5.85 16.01 4.85
C ILE A 118 6.19 17.26 5.68
N GLU A 119 5.48 17.50 6.77
CA GLU A 119 5.75 18.63 7.67
C GLU A 119 7.14 18.53 8.32
N TRP A 120 7.54 17.33 8.70
CA TRP A 120 8.89 17.08 9.20
C TRP A 120 9.96 17.36 8.12
N ALA A 121 9.72 16.93 6.88
CA ALA A 121 10.61 17.17 5.76
C ALA A 121 10.78 18.67 5.48
N VAL A 122 9.69 19.43 5.50
CA VAL A 122 9.71 20.90 5.37
C VAL A 122 10.53 21.55 6.49
N LYS A 123 10.32 21.12 7.73
CA LYS A 123 11.04 21.66 8.89
C LYS A 123 12.55 21.36 8.87
N ASN A 124 12.97 20.31 8.18
CA ASN A 124 14.37 19.87 8.12
C ASN A 124 15.04 20.16 6.77
N ASP A 125 14.45 21.03 5.95
CA ASP A 125 15.00 21.49 4.66
C ASP A 125 15.41 20.30 3.76
N VAL A 126 14.55 19.28 3.66
CA VAL A 126 14.78 18.13 2.77
C VAL A 126 14.61 18.55 1.33
N ASP A 127 15.45 18.08 0.41
CA ASP A 127 15.42 18.45 -0.99
C ASP A 127 14.30 17.76 -1.78
N PHE A 128 14.01 16.48 -1.46
CA PHE A 128 13.11 15.63 -2.21
C PHE A 128 12.19 14.80 -1.31
N ILE A 129 10.95 14.62 -1.76
CA ILE A 129 10.02 13.64 -1.22
C ILE A 129 9.72 12.61 -2.30
N ALA A 130 10.06 11.33 -2.04
CA ALA A 130 9.67 10.22 -2.89
C ALA A 130 8.25 9.76 -2.53
N HIS A 131 7.28 10.08 -3.41
CA HIS A 131 5.88 9.70 -3.27
C HIS A 131 5.64 8.36 -3.95
N SER A 132 5.50 7.29 -3.17
CA SER A 132 5.30 5.94 -3.69
C SER A 132 3.85 5.70 -4.12
N PHE A 133 3.65 4.79 -5.09
CA PHE A 133 2.33 4.35 -5.57
C PHE A 133 1.44 5.49 -6.08
N VAL A 134 2.00 6.47 -6.74
CA VAL A 134 1.22 7.54 -7.38
C VAL A 134 0.29 6.94 -8.43
N ARG A 135 -1.01 7.23 -8.32
CA ARG A 135 -2.09 6.70 -9.18
C ARG A 135 -2.61 7.75 -10.15
N SER A 136 -2.59 9.02 -9.73
CA SER A 136 -3.21 10.12 -10.48
C SER A 136 -2.53 11.47 -10.20
N ALA A 137 -2.87 12.47 -11.00
CA ALA A 137 -2.51 13.86 -10.75
C ALA A 137 -2.98 14.33 -9.36
N GLY A 138 -4.14 13.84 -8.90
CA GLY A 138 -4.68 14.15 -7.58
C GLY A 138 -3.76 13.74 -6.43
N ASP A 139 -3.09 12.60 -6.55
CA ASP A 139 -2.13 12.14 -5.53
C ASP A 139 -0.93 13.11 -5.42
N VAL A 140 -0.40 13.56 -6.56
CA VAL A 140 0.70 14.54 -6.59
C VAL A 140 0.24 15.89 -6.04
N HIS A 141 -0.96 16.32 -6.44
CA HIS A 141 -1.54 17.59 -6.01
C HIS A 141 -1.73 17.64 -4.50
N ALA A 142 -2.20 16.58 -3.87
CA ALA A 142 -2.40 16.49 -2.44
C ALA A 142 -1.10 16.71 -1.63
N VAL A 143 0.04 16.22 -2.12
CA VAL A 143 1.35 16.50 -1.51
C VAL A 143 1.79 17.92 -1.81
N GLN A 144 1.61 18.38 -3.05
CA GLN A 144 2.02 19.72 -3.47
C GLN A 144 1.28 20.83 -2.69
N GLU A 145 -0.02 20.67 -2.43
CA GLU A 145 -0.79 21.62 -1.61
C GLU A 145 -0.20 21.80 -0.21
N ILE A 146 0.27 20.72 0.42
CA ILE A 146 0.90 20.81 1.74
C ILE A 146 2.21 21.57 1.66
N LEU A 147 3.00 21.35 0.62
CA LEU A 147 4.27 22.04 0.39
C LEU A 147 4.04 23.52 0.09
N ASP A 148 3.09 23.84 -0.79
CA ASP A 148 2.73 25.21 -1.15
C ASP A 148 2.23 26.01 0.06
N ALA A 149 1.39 25.40 0.90
CA ALA A 149 0.89 26.01 2.13
C ALA A 149 2.00 26.34 3.15
N ARG A 150 3.15 25.72 3.02
CA ARG A 150 4.34 25.96 3.88
C ARG A 150 5.42 26.79 3.18
N GLY A 151 5.17 27.24 1.94
CA GLY A 151 6.15 27.96 1.13
C GLY A 151 7.42 27.14 0.83
N SER A 152 7.29 25.81 0.76
CA SER A 152 8.42 24.90 0.61
C SER A 152 8.76 24.67 -0.86
N ASN A 153 10.08 24.58 -1.16
CA ASN A 153 10.62 24.28 -2.49
C ASN A 153 10.98 22.79 -2.65
N ILE A 154 10.59 21.92 -1.72
CA ILE A 154 10.82 20.49 -1.80
C ILE A 154 10.23 19.94 -3.09
N LYS A 155 11.01 19.10 -3.76
CA LYS A 155 10.62 18.47 -5.03
C LYS A 155 10.00 17.11 -4.80
N ILE A 156 8.92 16.81 -5.52
CA ILE A 156 8.25 15.52 -5.46
C ILE A 156 8.83 14.61 -6.54
N ILE A 157 9.25 13.42 -6.15
CA ILE A 157 9.57 12.31 -7.05
C ILE A 157 8.37 11.38 -7.06
N SER A 158 7.60 11.39 -8.14
CA SER A 158 6.44 10.51 -8.31
C SER A 158 6.90 9.12 -8.74
N LYS A 159 6.65 8.11 -7.91
CA LYS A 159 6.98 6.71 -8.21
C LYS A 159 5.75 6.01 -8.80
N ILE A 160 5.86 5.60 -10.06
CA ILE A 160 4.79 4.91 -10.79
C ILE A 160 5.00 3.41 -10.64
N GLU A 161 4.23 2.80 -9.74
CA GLU A 161 4.43 1.42 -9.30
C GLU A 161 3.15 0.57 -9.43
N ASN A 162 2.15 1.10 -10.15
CA ASN A 162 0.87 0.43 -10.35
C ASN A 162 0.28 0.75 -11.74
N GLN A 163 -0.68 -0.06 -12.19
CA GLN A 163 -1.29 0.09 -13.51
C GLN A 163 -2.07 1.41 -13.63
N GLU A 164 -2.77 1.83 -12.59
CA GLU A 164 -3.54 3.08 -12.61
C GLU A 164 -2.64 4.30 -12.81
N GLY A 165 -1.48 4.35 -12.15
CA GLY A 165 -0.48 5.40 -12.36
C GLY A 165 0.10 5.39 -13.78
N LEU A 166 0.27 4.20 -14.37
CA LEU A 166 0.72 4.07 -15.75
C LEU A 166 -0.35 4.55 -16.74
N ASP A 167 -1.60 4.20 -16.50
CA ASP A 167 -2.73 4.64 -17.34
C ASP A 167 -2.92 6.16 -17.29
N ASN A 168 -2.59 6.80 -16.16
CA ASN A 168 -2.72 8.23 -15.92
C ASN A 168 -1.39 8.99 -16.06
N ILE A 169 -0.37 8.40 -16.66
CA ILE A 169 1.00 8.96 -16.69
C ILE A 169 1.05 10.36 -17.30
N ASP A 170 0.29 10.61 -18.35
CA ASP A 170 0.27 11.90 -19.05
C ASP A 170 -0.25 13.04 -18.17
N GLU A 171 -1.27 12.80 -17.35
CA GLU A 171 -1.78 13.81 -16.43
C GLU A 171 -0.84 14.03 -15.24
N ILE A 172 -0.22 12.95 -14.74
CA ILE A 172 0.78 13.03 -13.66
C ILE A 172 1.97 13.88 -14.12
N VAL A 173 2.47 13.65 -15.33
CA VAL A 173 3.57 14.44 -15.92
C VAL A 173 3.19 15.91 -16.04
N ARG A 174 1.98 16.22 -16.51
CA ARG A 174 1.53 17.62 -16.71
C ARG A 174 1.44 18.41 -15.41
N ILE A 175 1.03 17.77 -14.30
CA ILE A 175 0.90 18.46 -13.02
C ILE A 175 2.22 18.51 -12.25
N THR A 176 3.13 17.60 -12.53
CA THR A 176 4.42 17.55 -11.84
C THR A 176 5.25 18.79 -12.19
N ARG A 177 5.45 19.68 -11.23
CA ARG A 177 6.29 20.89 -11.40
C ARG A 177 7.77 20.58 -11.52
N ASN A 178 8.14 19.32 -11.34
CA ASN A 178 9.51 18.84 -11.38
C ASN A 178 9.60 17.65 -12.35
N PRO A 179 10.61 17.58 -13.21
CA PRO A 179 10.74 16.56 -14.24
C PRO A 179 11.25 15.20 -13.74
N TYR A 180 11.04 14.87 -12.46
CA TYR A 180 11.53 13.61 -11.88
C TYR A 180 10.38 12.61 -11.75
N LEU A 181 10.38 11.64 -12.66
CA LEU A 181 9.54 10.45 -12.66
C LEU A 181 10.41 9.21 -12.49
N PHE A 182 9.96 8.27 -11.68
CA PHE A 182 10.57 6.95 -11.53
C PHE A 182 9.51 5.85 -11.51
#